data_b14f79aae695a252950838f9d4300403
#
_entry.id   b14f79aae695a252950838f9d4300403
#
_cell.length_a   1.000
_cell.length_b   1.000
_cell.length_c   1.000
_cell.angle_alpha   90.00
_cell.angle_beta   90.00
_cell.angle_gamma   90.00
#
_symmetry.space_group_name_H-M   'P 1'
#
loop_
_entity.id
_entity.type
_entity.pdbx_description
1 polymer ?
#
loop_
_entity_poly.entity_id
_entity_poly.type
_entity_poly.pdbx_seq_one_letter_code
_entity_poly.pdbx_strand_id
1 'polypeptide(L)'
;SDVDPDTEHVGVPAHLQRYRGLVRIPLVIVLFAYAGFLILTAVEPFAHGLESLGEAIGIPAFFMIQWIAPLASESPELIVVAVLVYKARSTAGFNTLISSKLNQWTLLIGTLAVVYSLALGAYGVLPFNEKQTLEIWLTAAQSFFALAILINFRISLREAVALLVLF
;
A
#
# COMPACT_ATOMS: atom_id res chain seq x y z
N SER A 1 22.12 -28.20 4.27
CA SER A 1 21.71 -26.97 4.97
C SER A 1 20.66 -26.31 4.11
N ASP A 2 19.39 -26.54 4.48
CA ASP A 2 18.24 -25.92 3.84
C ASP A 2 18.25 -24.44 4.16
N VAL A 3 18.80 -23.64 3.26
CA VAL A 3 18.63 -22.19 3.30
C VAL A 3 17.17 -21.96 2.89
N ASP A 4 16.39 -21.46 3.82
CA ASP A 4 14.98 -21.08 3.57
C ASP A 4 14.97 -20.11 2.38
N PRO A 5 14.37 -20.48 1.24
CA PRO A 5 14.35 -19.63 0.04
C PRO A 5 13.71 -18.26 0.30
N ASP A 6 12.94 -18.12 1.37
CA ASP A 6 12.34 -16.85 1.79
C ASP A 6 13.33 -15.88 2.44
N THR A 7 14.53 -16.33 2.81
CA THR A 7 15.59 -15.47 3.39
C THR A 7 16.57 -14.92 2.36
N GLU A 8 16.55 -15.40 1.12
CA GLU A 8 17.42 -14.88 0.07
C GLU A 8 16.98 -13.49 -0.39
N HIS A 9 17.82 -12.51 -0.16
CA HIS A 9 17.65 -11.19 -0.74
C HIS A 9 17.94 -11.22 -2.23
N VAL A 10 16.98 -10.83 -3.06
CA VAL A 10 17.07 -10.85 -4.52
C VAL A 10 16.99 -9.41 -5.05
N GLY A 11 17.72 -9.13 -6.13
CA GLY A 11 17.67 -7.85 -6.83
C GLY A 11 18.47 -6.74 -6.15
N VAL A 12 17.93 -5.52 -6.15
CA VAL A 12 18.60 -4.32 -5.61
C VAL A 12 19.00 -4.47 -4.13
N PRO A 13 18.16 -5.00 -3.22
CA PRO A 13 18.57 -5.23 -1.83
C PRO A 13 19.78 -6.13 -1.68
N ALA A 14 19.87 -7.21 -2.46
CA ALA A 14 21.03 -8.11 -2.46
C ALA A 14 22.30 -7.41 -2.93
N HIS A 15 22.17 -6.52 -3.92
CA HIS A 15 23.29 -5.76 -4.44
C HIS A 15 23.79 -4.72 -3.42
N LEU A 16 22.84 -4.02 -2.75
CA LEU A 16 23.15 -3.03 -1.72
C LEU A 16 23.84 -3.64 -0.49
N GLN A 17 23.54 -4.88 -0.12
CA GLN A 17 24.19 -5.57 0.98
C GLN A 17 25.69 -5.82 0.78
N ARG A 18 26.15 -5.84 -0.47
CA ARG A 18 27.58 -6.01 -0.79
C ARG A 18 28.43 -4.80 -0.38
N TYR A 19 27.82 -3.65 -0.22
CA TYR A 19 28.55 -2.43 0.19
C TYR A 19 28.75 -2.38 1.71
N ARG A 20 29.88 -1.81 2.14
CA ARG A 20 30.16 -1.53 3.55
C ARG A 20 29.11 -0.57 4.11
N GLY A 21 28.76 -0.73 5.40
CA GLY A 21 27.73 0.10 6.06
C GLY A 21 27.90 1.60 5.87
N LEU A 22 29.14 2.09 5.87
CA LEU A 22 29.49 3.51 5.65
C LEU A 22 29.04 4.05 4.28
N VAL A 23 28.95 3.20 3.26
CA VAL A 23 28.50 3.59 1.91
C VAL A 23 27.02 3.23 1.72
N ARG A 24 26.60 2.09 2.26
CA ARG A 24 25.24 1.60 2.14
C ARG A 24 24.20 2.52 2.80
N ILE A 25 24.48 2.99 4.02
CA ILE A 25 23.54 3.83 4.77
C ILE A 25 23.25 5.15 4.02
N PRO A 26 24.25 5.98 3.64
CA PRO A 26 23.96 7.20 2.90
C PRO A 26 23.31 6.93 1.53
N LEU A 27 23.69 5.85 0.85
CA LEU A 27 23.08 5.49 -0.42
C LEU A 27 21.57 5.16 -0.25
N VAL A 28 21.21 4.41 0.78
CA VAL A 28 19.79 4.11 1.09
C VAL A 28 19.04 5.39 1.43
N ILE A 29 19.63 6.29 2.22
CA ILE A 29 19.02 7.59 2.56
C ILE A 29 18.80 8.45 1.30
N VAL A 30 19.76 8.52 0.41
CA VAL A 30 19.64 9.28 -0.85
C VAL A 30 18.55 8.68 -1.74
N LEU A 31 18.51 7.36 -1.89
CA LEU A 31 17.46 6.68 -2.67
C LEU A 31 16.07 6.91 -2.06
N PHE A 32 15.97 6.88 -0.74
CA PHE A 32 14.71 7.14 -0.03
C PHE A 32 14.25 8.59 -0.23
N ALA A 33 15.17 9.56 -0.05
CA ALA A 33 14.87 10.97 -0.26
C ALA A 33 14.48 11.25 -1.73
N TYR A 34 15.17 10.65 -2.68
CA TYR A 34 14.85 10.74 -4.11
C TYR A 34 13.47 10.17 -4.42
N ALA A 35 13.14 8.98 -3.89
CA ALA A 35 11.81 8.40 -4.05
C ALA A 35 10.71 9.28 -3.45
N GLY A 36 10.93 9.83 -2.25
CA GLY A 36 10.02 10.79 -1.63
C GLY A 36 9.81 12.06 -2.48
N PHE A 37 10.89 12.60 -3.02
CA PHE A 37 10.81 13.75 -3.93
C PHE A 37 10.01 13.44 -5.20
N LEU A 38 10.22 12.28 -5.81
CA LEU A 38 9.44 11.84 -6.97
C LEU A 38 7.95 11.72 -6.65
N ILE A 39 7.60 11.13 -5.50
CA ILE A 39 6.20 11.01 -5.07
C ILE A 39 5.59 12.40 -4.90
N LEU A 40 6.25 13.31 -4.19
CA LEU A 40 5.75 14.66 -3.97
C LEU A 40 5.52 15.44 -5.28
N THR A 41 6.39 15.28 -6.27
CA THR A 41 6.25 15.94 -7.56
C THR A 41 5.23 15.28 -8.49
N ALA A 42 4.97 14.00 -8.30
CA ALA A 42 4.06 13.23 -9.17
C ALA A 42 2.61 13.23 -8.68
N VAL A 43 2.35 13.47 -7.39
CA VAL A 43 1.01 13.30 -6.80
C VAL A 43 -0.03 14.23 -7.42
N GLU A 44 0.30 15.49 -7.62
CA GLU A 44 -0.62 16.49 -8.17
C GLU A 44 -0.92 16.25 -9.66
N PRO A 45 0.08 16.06 -10.57
CA PRO A 45 -0.18 15.68 -11.95
C PRO A 45 -0.95 14.37 -12.10
N PHE A 46 -0.70 13.41 -11.21
CA PHE A 46 -1.41 12.13 -11.21
C PHE A 46 -2.90 12.31 -10.86
N ALA A 47 -3.21 13.08 -9.82
CA ALA A 47 -4.58 13.37 -9.42
C ALA A 47 -5.35 14.07 -10.53
N HIS A 48 -4.79 15.14 -11.11
CA HIS A 48 -5.39 15.85 -12.25
C HIS A 48 -5.54 14.97 -13.50
N GLY A 49 -4.56 14.10 -13.76
CA GLY A 49 -4.65 13.15 -14.87
C GLY A 49 -5.81 12.16 -14.70
N LEU A 50 -6.06 11.67 -13.48
CA LEU A 50 -7.20 10.80 -13.18
C LEU A 50 -8.54 11.53 -13.34
N GLU A 51 -8.65 12.76 -12.85
CA GLU A 51 -9.86 13.57 -13.01
C GLU A 51 -10.17 13.81 -14.49
N SER A 52 -9.19 14.29 -15.26
CA SER A 52 -9.31 14.54 -16.69
C SER A 52 -9.68 13.28 -17.48
N LEU A 53 -9.08 12.14 -17.13
CA LEU A 53 -9.42 10.86 -17.73
C LEU A 53 -10.86 10.46 -17.43
N GLY A 54 -11.31 10.62 -16.17
CA GLY A 54 -12.68 10.36 -15.75
C GLY A 54 -13.69 11.18 -16.54
N GLU A 55 -13.44 12.48 -16.67
CA GLU A 55 -14.28 13.38 -17.47
C GLU A 55 -14.33 12.97 -18.95
N ALA A 56 -13.20 12.62 -19.54
CA ALA A 56 -13.10 12.23 -20.95
C ALA A 56 -13.88 10.95 -21.27
N ILE A 57 -13.99 10.01 -20.34
CA ILE A 57 -14.70 8.74 -20.52
C ILE A 57 -16.09 8.72 -19.86
N GLY A 58 -16.51 9.85 -19.27
CA GLY A 58 -17.83 9.99 -18.62
C GLY A 58 -17.97 9.21 -17.32
N ILE A 59 -16.85 8.86 -16.66
CA ILE A 59 -16.84 8.20 -15.36
C ILE A 59 -16.72 9.29 -14.27
N PRO A 60 -17.64 9.30 -13.27
CA PRO A 60 -17.53 10.24 -12.16
C PRO A 60 -16.19 10.14 -11.42
N ALA A 61 -15.62 11.29 -11.04
CA ALA A 61 -14.33 11.38 -10.34
C ALA A 61 -14.26 10.48 -9.09
N PHE A 62 -15.41 10.27 -8.43
CA PHE A 62 -15.51 9.35 -7.31
C PHE A 62 -15.03 7.92 -7.65
N PHE A 63 -15.46 7.35 -8.78
CA PHE A 63 -15.04 6.00 -9.17
C PHE A 63 -13.57 5.97 -9.61
N MET A 64 -13.09 7.05 -10.21
CA MET A 64 -11.67 7.16 -10.58
C MET A 64 -10.78 7.14 -9.32
N ILE A 65 -11.16 7.88 -8.29
CA ILE A 65 -10.42 7.93 -7.02
C ILE A 65 -10.58 6.62 -6.23
N GLN A 66 -11.77 6.05 -6.19
CA GLN A 66 -12.07 4.88 -5.36
C GLN A 66 -11.49 3.58 -5.93
N TRP A 67 -11.42 3.43 -7.25
CA TRP A 67 -11.03 2.18 -7.91
C TRP A 67 -9.75 2.30 -8.73
N ILE A 68 -9.66 3.31 -9.58
CA ILE A 68 -8.54 3.41 -10.52
C ILE A 68 -7.27 3.90 -9.82
N ALA A 69 -7.37 4.89 -8.94
CA ALA A 69 -6.21 5.39 -8.21
C ALA A 69 -5.54 4.32 -7.34
N PRO A 70 -6.27 3.51 -6.52
CA PRO A 70 -5.67 2.41 -5.78
C PRO A 70 -5.04 1.34 -6.69
N LEU A 71 -5.72 0.95 -7.77
CA LEU A 71 -5.16 -0.01 -8.73
C LEU A 71 -3.85 0.49 -9.35
N ALA A 72 -3.77 1.77 -9.70
CA ALA A 72 -2.58 2.37 -10.26
C ALA A 72 -1.46 2.49 -9.22
N SER A 73 -1.77 2.96 -8.01
CA SER A 73 -0.78 3.17 -6.94
C SER A 73 -0.27 1.88 -6.31
N GLU A 74 -1.11 0.85 -6.20
CA GLU A 74 -0.78 -0.45 -5.60
C GLU A 74 -0.30 -1.48 -6.65
N SER A 75 -0.35 -1.15 -7.95
CA SER A 75 0.10 -2.06 -9.01
C SER A 75 1.55 -2.54 -8.87
N PRO A 76 2.54 -1.73 -8.45
CA PRO A 76 3.90 -2.21 -8.25
C PRO A 76 3.98 -3.32 -7.20
N GLU A 77 3.19 -3.21 -6.11
CA GLU A 77 3.13 -4.22 -5.06
C GLU A 77 2.52 -5.52 -5.58
N LEU A 78 1.43 -5.43 -6.34
CA LEU A 78 0.80 -6.59 -6.97
C LEU A 78 1.75 -7.31 -7.93
N ILE A 79 2.54 -6.57 -8.71
CA ILE A 79 3.56 -7.14 -9.60
C ILE A 79 4.65 -7.86 -8.79
N VAL A 80 5.14 -7.24 -7.72
CA VAL A 80 6.17 -7.87 -6.84
C VAL A 80 5.62 -9.16 -6.24
N VAL A 81 4.40 -9.14 -5.72
CA VAL A 81 3.75 -10.32 -5.14
C VAL A 81 3.57 -11.41 -6.19
N ALA A 82 3.10 -11.07 -7.39
CA ALA A 82 2.94 -12.03 -8.48
C ALA A 82 4.27 -12.69 -8.85
N VAL A 83 5.36 -11.92 -8.93
CA VAL A 83 6.71 -12.44 -9.19
C VAL A 83 7.18 -13.35 -8.05
N LEU A 84 6.94 -12.99 -6.79
CA LEU A 84 7.31 -13.82 -5.64
C LEU A 84 6.54 -15.15 -5.64
N VAL A 85 5.25 -15.12 -5.89
CA VAL A 85 4.41 -16.33 -5.98
C VAL A 85 4.86 -17.21 -7.16
N TYR A 86 5.13 -16.62 -8.32
CA TYR A 86 5.64 -17.34 -9.48
C TYR A 86 6.99 -18.04 -9.19
N LYS A 87 7.83 -17.44 -8.34
CA LYS A 87 9.09 -18.02 -7.88
C LYS A 87 8.94 -18.98 -6.69
N ALA A 88 7.74 -19.46 -6.41
CA ALA A 88 7.39 -20.34 -5.28
C ALA A 88 7.71 -19.74 -3.88
N ARG A 89 7.76 -18.40 -3.77
CA ARG A 89 7.97 -17.64 -2.52
C ARG A 89 6.67 -17.04 -2.02
N SER A 90 5.61 -17.85 -1.90
CA SER A 90 4.26 -17.40 -1.56
C SER A 90 4.17 -16.76 -0.17
N THR A 91 4.93 -17.25 0.80
CA THR A 91 4.99 -16.66 2.15
C THR A 91 5.54 -15.24 2.10
N ALA A 92 6.62 -15.01 1.33
CA ALA A 92 7.18 -13.66 1.15
C ALA A 92 6.19 -12.74 0.43
N GLY A 93 5.49 -13.22 -0.60
CA GLY A 93 4.44 -12.47 -1.28
C GLY A 93 3.30 -12.09 -0.35
N PHE A 94 2.81 -13.02 0.45
CA PHE A 94 1.76 -12.78 1.43
C PHE A 94 2.18 -11.76 2.51
N ASN A 95 3.39 -11.91 3.06
CA ASN A 95 3.94 -10.97 4.04
C ASN A 95 4.10 -9.56 3.46
N THR A 96 4.45 -9.43 2.18
CA THR A 96 4.52 -8.13 1.49
C THR A 96 3.16 -7.43 1.49
N LEU A 97 2.08 -8.13 1.12
CA LEU A 97 0.72 -7.56 1.12
C LEU A 97 0.25 -7.15 2.51
N ILE A 98 0.47 -8.01 3.51
CA ILE A 98 0.07 -7.69 4.89
C ILE A 98 0.85 -6.49 5.42
N SER A 99 2.16 -6.46 5.20
CA SER A 99 3.02 -5.36 5.64
C SER A 99 2.61 -4.02 5.01
N SER A 100 2.29 -4.03 3.71
CA SER A 100 1.78 -2.85 3.02
C SER A 100 0.47 -2.35 3.63
N LYS A 101 -0.51 -3.23 3.84
CA LYS A 101 -1.77 -2.86 4.49
C LYS A 101 -1.58 -2.33 5.91
N LEU A 102 -0.74 -2.95 6.71
CA LEU A 102 -0.42 -2.46 8.05
C LEU A 102 0.18 -1.06 8.01
N ASN A 103 1.12 -0.79 7.10
CA ASN A 103 1.71 0.53 6.93
C ASN A 103 0.66 1.58 6.53
N GLN A 104 -0.26 1.26 5.61
CA GLN A 104 -1.34 2.17 5.22
C GLN A 104 -2.23 2.53 6.42
N TRP A 105 -2.62 1.54 7.22
CA TRP A 105 -3.56 1.75 8.33
C TRP A 105 -2.92 2.37 9.58
N THR A 106 -1.68 2.05 9.88
CA THR A 106 -1.01 2.53 11.09
C THR A 106 -0.22 3.80 10.81
N LEU A 107 0.75 3.72 9.90
CA LEU A 107 1.68 4.82 9.65
C LEU A 107 0.99 5.95 8.88
N LEU A 108 0.32 5.65 7.77
CA LEU A 108 -0.26 6.67 6.91
C LEU A 108 -1.45 7.37 7.60
N ILE A 109 -2.44 6.61 8.05
CA ILE A 109 -3.64 7.18 8.70
C ILE A 109 -3.31 7.80 10.06
N GLY A 110 -2.43 7.14 10.85
CA GLY A 110 -2.01 7.66 12.14
C GLY A 110 -1.23 8.98 12.01
N THR A 111 -0.34 9.10 11.04
CA THR A 111 0.43 10.34 10.82
C THR A 111 -0.44 11.46 10.26
N LEU A 112 -1.50 11.16 9.52
CA LEU A 112 -2.39 12.17 8.96
C LEU A 112 -2.98 13.08 10.03
N ALA A 113 -3.50 12.50 11.12
CA ALA A 113 -4.06 13.25 12.25
C ALA A 113 -3.01 14.12 12.96
N VAL A 114 -1.78 13.61 13.07
CA VAL A 114 -0.66 14.35 13.66
C VAL A 114 -0.24 15.53 12.77
N VAL A 115 -0.05 15.30 11.47
CA VAL A 115 0.34 16.34 10.52
C VAL A 115 -0.76 17.41 10.42
N TYR A 116 -2.02 17.02 10.41
CA TYR A 116 -3.15 17.95 10.42
C TYR A 116 -3.13 18.84 11.66
N SER A 117 -2.94 18.27 12.84
CA SER A 117 -2.85 19.03 14.10
C SER A 117 -1.65 19.98 14.11
N LEU A 118 -0.50 19.55 13.60
CA LEU A 118 0.69 20.41 13.47
C LEU A 118 0.45 21.56 12.49
N ALA A 119 -0.21 21.30 11.37
CA ALA A 119 -0.55 22.34 10.39
C ALA A 119 -1.53 23.39 10.95
N LEU A 120 -2.45 22.96 11.83
CA LEU A 120 -3.36 23.87 12.53
C LEU A 120 -2.69 24.67 13.67
N GLY A 121 -1.52 24.22 14.13
CA GLY A 121 -0.86 24.76 15.34
C GLY A 121 -1.61 24.47 16.64
N ALA A 122 -2.59 23.55 16.63
CA ALA A 122 -3.40 23.15 17.76
C ALA A 122 -3.88 21.71 17.59
N TYR A 123 -4.38 21.10 18.66
CA TYR A 123 -5.06 19.81 18.55
C TYR A 123 -6.26 19.92 17.58
N GLY A 124 -6.19 19.20 16.48
CA GLY A 124 -7.20 19.19 15.44
C GLY A 124 -7.88 17.83 15.31
N VAL A 125 -9.19 17.86 15.07
CA VAL A 125 -9.98 16.69 14.70
C VAL A 125 -10.32 16.80 13.22
N LEU A 126 -10.03 15.77 12.45
CA LEU A 126 -10.41 15.72 11.03
C LEU A 126 -11.92 15.62 10.91
N PRO A 127 -12.61 16.62 10.34
CA PRO A 127 -14.05 16.53 10.14
C PRO A 127 -14.35 15.59 8.97
N PHE A 128 -15.13 14.55 9.22
CA PHE A 128 -15.63 13.66 8.17
C PHE A 128 -17.07 14.00 7.84
N ASN A 129 -17.39 14.03 6.56
CA ASN A 129 -18.79 14.08 6.12
C ASN A 129 -19.44 12.68 6.26
N GLU A 130 -20.77 12.61 6.12
CA GLU A 130 -21.51 11.34 6.28
C GLU A 130 -21.00 10.23 5.35
N LYS A 131 -20.67 10.58 4.10
CA LYS A 131 -20.13 9.64 3.11
C LYS A 131 -18.78 9.08 3.54
N GLN A 132 -17.85 9.95 3.95
CA GLN A 132 -16.53 9.53 4.45
C GLN A 132 -16.64 8.66 5.69
N THR A 133 -17.58 8.97 6.58
CA THR A 133 -17.86 8.16 7.77
C THR A 133 -18.33 6.76 7.39
N LEU A 134 -19.25 6.63 6.42
CA LEU A 134 -19.71 5.34 5.92
C LEU A 134 -18.58 4.55 5.24
N GLU A 135 -17.73 5.20 4.47
CA GLU A 135 -16.57 4.58 3.83
C GLU A 135 -15.58 4.03 4.86
N ILE A 136 -15.33 4.77 5.95
CA ILE A 136 -14.47 4.30 7.04
C ILE A 136 -15.08 3.07 7.72
N TRP A 137 -16.37 3.09 8.01
CA TRP A 137 -17.06 1.94 8.60
C TRP A 137 -17.05 0.72 7.69
N LEU A 138 -17.30 0.93 6.38
CA LEU A 138 -17.21 -0.14 5.39
C LEU A 138 -15.81 -0.76 5.35
N THR A 139 -14.79 0.08 5.27
CA THR A 139 -13.39 -0.39 5.22
C THR A 139 -12.98 -1.10 6.52
N ALA A 140 -13.45 -0.64 7.67
CA ALA A 140 -13.24 -1.32 8.94
C ALA A 140 -13.91 -2.70 8.95
N ALA A 141 -15.17 -2.81 8.52
CA ALA A 141 -15.90 -4.07 8.42
C ALA A 141 -15.20 -5.06 7.47
N GLN A 142 -14.76 -4.60 6.31
CA GLN A 142 -13.99 -5.39 5.36
C GLN A 142 -12.67 -5.89 5.97
N SER A 143 -11.97 -5.04 6.69
CA SER A 143 -10.71 -5.42 7.35
C SER A 143 -10.92 -6.47 8.43
N PHE A 144 -11.99 -6.36 9.22
CA PHE A 144 -12.36 -7.39 10.19
C PHE A 144 -12.74 -8.71 9.52
N PHE A 145 -13.47 -8.66 8.41
CA PHE A 145 -13.81 -9.85 7.64
C PHE A 145 -12.57 -10.54 7.08
N ALA A 146 -11.64 -9.76 6.48
CA ALA A 146 -10.37 -10.29 6.00
C ALA A 146 -9.54 -10.90 7.15
N LEU A 147 -9.48 -10.24 8.31
CA LEU A 147 -8.80 -10.77 9.48
C LEU A 147 -9.41 -12.09 9.96
N ALA A 148 -10.75 -12.19 9.99
CA ALA A 148 -11.45 -13.41 10.40
C ALA A 148 -11.14 -14.59 9.46
N ILE A 149 -11.02 -14.34 8.16
CA ILE A 149 -10.62 -15.37 7.18
C ILE A 149 -9.16 -15.79 7.39
N LEU A 150 -8.26 -14.82 7.64
CA LEU A 150 -6.82 -15.05 7.74
C LEU A 150 -6.34 -15.53 9.11
N ILE A 151 -7.21 -15.62 10.11
CA ILE A 151 -6.86 -15.96 11.50
C ILE A 151 -6.19 -17.34 11.62
N ASN A 152 -6.47 -18.25 10.70
CA ASN A 152 -5.88 -19.59 10.67
C ASN A 152 -4.56 -19.66 9.88
N PHE A 153 -4.02 -18.53 9.42
CA PHE A 153 -2.81 -18.42 8.57
C PHE A 153 -2.86 -19.26 7.29
N ARG A 154 -4.04 -19.53 6.78
CA ARG A 154 -4.28 -20.25 5.53
C ARG A 154 -5.36 -19.51 4.75
N ILE A 155 -5.27 -19.53 3.44
CA ILE A 155 -6.30 -19.02 2.56
C ILE A 155 -6.70 -20.12 1.57
N SER A 156 -7.96 -20.48 1.57
CA SER A 156 -8.53 -21.39 0.59
C SER A 156 -9.04 -20.62 -0.63
N LEU A 157 -9.20 -21.32 -1.76
CA LEU A 157 -9.77 -20.70 -2.96
C LEU A 157 -11.18 -20.14 -2.72
N ARG A 158 -11.99 -20.78 -1.88
CA ARG A 158 -13.33 -20.31 -1.54
C ARG A 158 -13.31 -19.00 -0.75
N GLU A 159 -12.38 -18.89 0.20
CA GLU A 159 -12.16 -17.67 0.99
C GLU A 159 -11.61 -16.54 0.11
N ALA A 160 -10.69 -16.84 -0.80
CA ALA A 160 -10.18 -15.87 -1.77
C ALA A 160 -11.29 -15.34 -2.68
N VAL A 161 -12.19 -16.23 -3.19
CA VAL A 161 -13.34 -15.81 -3.99
C VAL A 161 -14.32 -14.99 -3.14
N ALA A 162 -14.58 -15.37 -1.89
CA ALA A 162 -15.45 -14.61 -0.99
C ALA A 162 -14.89 -13.19 -0.75
N LEU A 163 -13.59 -13.07 -0.50
CA LEU A 163 -12.93 -11.76 -0.40
C LEU A 163 -13.11 -10.95 -1.68
N LEU A 164 -12.88 -11.53 -2.84
CA LEU A 164 -12.99 -10.82 -4.13
C LEU A 164 -14.42 -10.35 -4.45
N VAL A 165 -15.44 -11.12 -4.05
CA VAL A 165 -16.86 -10.81 -4.36
C VAL A 165 -17.47 -9.82 -3.36
N LEU A 166 -17.01 -9.84 -2.09
CA LEU A 166 -17.54 -9.01 -1.01
C LEU A 166 -16.77 -7.68 -0.83
N PHE A 167 -15.64 -7.55 -1.49
CA PHE A 167 -14.84 -6.33 -1.57
C PHE A 167 -15.04 -5.62 -2.89
#